data_45debe2ac747958e0ff6919d759c136c
#
_entry.id   45debe2ac747958e0ff6919d759c136c
#
_cell.length_a   1.000
_cell.length_b   1.000
_cell.length_c   1.000
_cell.angle_alpha   90.00
_cell.angle_beta   90.00
_cell.angle_gamma   90.00
#
_symmetry.space_group_name_H-M   'P 1'
#
loop_
_entity.id
_entity.type
_entity.pdbx_description
1 polymer ?
#
loop_
_entity_poly.entity_id
_entity_poly.type
_entity_poly.pdbx_seq_one_letter_code
_entity_poly.pdbx_strand_id
1 'polypeptide(L)'
;MQIKFRSDAVKWSGDMDDMVAFISGGGSGIGQAAAKLLARRGARVALAGRTPDQLTEVAEAIGGAGGTAITVTCDVSDEDSVRSAIATTVETWGRLDVVVANAGVNGTWAGIEELAVEEFRSTLDINLVGTFTTIKYAVPHLRRRGGSVIVTSSVNGTRIFSNSGASAYSSSKAGQVALAKMLAVELGPDKIRVNVICPGAISTEIADNTNAENDDVKIPVEYPEGSIPLTGGESGSAEQVGELIAFLASDEASHISGTEIWIDGAQSLLQG
;
A
#
# COMPACT_ATOMS: atom_id res chain seq x y z
N MET A 1 29.94 11.76 -11.49
CA MET A 1 30.06 12.25 -10.10
C MET A 1 29.16 11.33 -9.28
N GLN A 2 29.75 10.30 -8.63
CA GLN A 2 28.95 9.38 -7.80
C GLN A 2 28.50 10.12 -6.54
N ILE A 3 27.19 10.33 -6.41
CA ILE A 3 26.59 10.82 -5.17
C ILE A 3 26.64 9.65 -4.20
N LYS A 4 27.62 9.64 -3.28
CA LYS A 4 27.60 8.74 -2.14
C LYS A 4 26.51 9.23 -1.20
N PHE A 5 25.37 8.55 -1.21
CA PHE A 5 24.41 8.67 -0.10
C PHE A 5 25.14 8.22 1.17
N ARG A 6 25.21 9.09 2.17
CA ARG A 6 25.73 8.73 3.48
C ARG A 6 24.85 7.63 4.06
N SER A 7 25.44 6.49 4.31
CA SER A 7 24.83 5.35 5.03
C SER A 7 24.83 5.53 6.55
N ASP A 8 24.96 6.75 7.03
CA ASP A 8 24.74 7.03 8.44
C ASP A 8 23.24 6.90 8.66
N ALA A 9 22.82 5.73 9.13
CA ALA A 9 21.42 5.45 9.46
C ALA A 9 20.91 6.62 10.31
N VAL A 10 20.04 7.44 9.72
CA VAL A 10 19.26 8.41 10.48
C VAL A 10 18.53 7.56 11.52
N LYS A 11 18.90 7.67 12.78
CA LYS A 11 18.16 7.07 13.87
C LYS A 11 16.84 7.86 13.92
N TRP A 12 15.82 7.32 13.25
CA TRP A 12 14.48 7.80 13.44
C TRP A 12 14.13 7.59 14.91
N SER A 13 13.71 8.65 15.58
CA SER A 13 13.35 8.62 16.99
C SER A 13 11.99 7.94 17.25
N GLY A 14 11.35 7.41 16.22
CA GLY A 14 10.06 6.74 16.30
C GLY A 14 10.23 5.30 16.76
N ASP A 15 10.33 5.10 18.07
CA ASP A 15 10.14 3.80 18.68
C ASP A 15 8.66 3.41 18.52
N MET A 16 8.40 2.30 17.82
CA MET A 16 7.06 1.75 17.63
C MET A 16 6.78 0.61 18.61
N ASP A 17 7.52 0.59 19.71
CA ASP A 17 7.35 -0.41 20.74
C ASP A 17 5.88 -0.47 21.19
N ASP A 18 5.37 -1.68 21.32
CA ASP A 18 3.98 -1.97 21.67
C ASP A 18 2.90 -1.59 20.62
N MET A 19 3.22 -0.92 19.53
CA MET A 19 2.24 -0.68 18.46
C MET A 19 1.90 -1.98 17.74
N VAL A 20 0.66 -2.07 17.27
CA VAL A 20 0.16 -3.19 16.46
C VAL A 20 -0.21 -2.68 15.09
N ALA A 21 0.40 -3.25 14.06
CA ALA A 21 0.15 -2.93 12.66
C ALA A 21 -0.55 -4.10 11.95
N PHE A 22 -1.62 -3.83 11.23
CA PHE A 22 -2.26 -4.74 10.29
C PHE A 22 -1.89 -4.34 8.87
N ILE A 23 -1.38 -5.28 8.07
CA ILE A 23 -0.93 -5.03 6.70
C ILE A 23 -1.63 -6.01 5.74
N SER A 24 -2.53 -5.50 4.90
CA SER A 24 -3.08 -6.29 3.81
C SER A 24 -2.09 -6.39 2.65
N GLY A 25 -1.98 -7.57 2.03
CA GLY A 25 -0.95 -7.85 1.04
C GLY A 25 0.46 -7.90 1.66
N GLY A 26 0.57 -8.39 2.91
CA GLY A 26 1.81 -8.42 3.68
C GLY A 26 2.84 -9.47 3.24
N GLY A 27 2.48 -10.38 2.31
CA GLY A 27 3.33 -11.49 1.88
C GLY A 27 4.35 -11.15 0.80
N SER A 28 4.25 -10.02 0.10
CA SER A 28 5.16 -9.66 -0.99
C SER A 28 5.32 -8.15 -1.17
N GLY A 29 6.25 -7.73 -2.01
CA GLY A 29 6.44 -6.38 -2.50
C GLY A 29 6.45 -5.31 -1.40
N ILE A 30 5.67 -4.25 -1.60
CA ILE A 30 5.58 -3.10 -0.68
C ILE A 30 5.07 -3.53 0.70
N GLY A 31 4.06 -4.41 0.76
CA GLY A 31 3.50 -4.88 2.03
C GLY A 31 4.52 -5.64 2.87
N GLN A 32 5.30 -6.53 2.25
CA GLN A 32 6.39 -7.25 2.89
C GLN A 32 7.48 -6.30 3.42
N ALA A 33 7.89 -5.33 2.59
CA ALA A 33 8.92 -4.36 2.97
C ALA A 33 8.46 -3.49 4.16
N ALA A 34 7.21 -3.01 4.12
CA ALA A 34 6.60 -2.26 5.21
C ALA A 34 6.55 -3.09 6.49
N ALA A 35 6.12 -4.36 6.40
CA ALA A 35 6.04 -5.27 7.53
C ALA A 35 7.39 -5.47 8.22
N LYS A 36 8.42 -5.80 7.44
CA LYS A 36 9.77 -5.98 7.95
C LYS A 36 10.30 -4.71 8.61
N LEU A 37 9.99 -3.54 8.05
CA LEU A 37 10.48 -2.27 8.59
C LEU A 37 9.75 -1.87 9.87
N LEU A 38 8.41 -1.97 9.91
CA LEU A 38 7.63 -1.70 11.12
C LEU A 38 8.05 -2.64 12.26
N ALA A 39 8.26 -3.93 11.98
CA ALA A 39 8.74 -4.89 12.97
C ALA A 39 10.16 -4.54 13.48
N ARG A 40 11.07 -4.10 12.62
CA ARG A 40 12.40 -3.62 13.03
C ARG A 40 12.34 -2.39 13.93
N ARG A 41 11.28 -1.60 13.83
CA ARG A 41 11.03 -0.42 14.69
C ARG A 41 10.26 -0.77 15.97
N GLY A 42 10.04 -2.06 16.26
CA GLY A 42 9.42 -2.55 17.49
C GLY A 42 7.92 -2.86 17.39
N ALA A 43 7.26 -2.60 16.26
CA ALA A 43 5.85 -2.93 16.09
C ALA A 43 5.61 -4.44 16.01
N ARG A 44 4.49 -4.90 16.54
CA ARG A 44 3.94 -6.24 16.28
C ARG A 44 3.12 -6.19 15.00
N VAL A 45 3.36 -7.11 14.08
CA VAL A 45 2.81 -7.03 12.73
C VAL A 45 1.89 -8.20 12.41
N ALA A 46 0.64 -7.93 12.03
CA ALA A 46 -0.25 -8.91 11.44
C ALA A 46 -0.14 -8.85 9.91
N LEU A 47 0.39 -9.92 9.33
CA LEU A 47 0.55 -10.11 7.90
C LEU A 47 -0.70 -10.74 7.34
N ALA A 48 -1.51 -9.98 6.60
CA ALA A 48 -2.74 -10.47 5.98
C ALA A 48 -2.57 -10.63 4.46
N GLY A 49 -3.02 -11.76 3.92
CA GLY A 49 -2.94 -12.07 2.50
C GLY A 49 -3.51 -13.43 2.14
N ARG A 50 -3.60 -13.72 0.85
CA ARG A 50 -4.22 -14.96 0.34
C ARG A 50 -3.30 -16.17 0.30
N THR A 51 -1.98 -15.95 0.31
CA THR A 51 -0.97 -17.01 0.12
C THR A 51 -0.25 -17.32 1.43
N PRO A 52 -0.66 -18.36 2.17
CA PRO A 52 -0.10 -18.66 3.50
C PRO A 52 1.41 -18.84 3.52
N ASP A 53 1.98 -19.47 2.49
CA ASP A 53 3.42 -19.75 2.42
C ASP A 53 4.23 -18.45 2.35
N GLN A 54 3.83 -17.50 1.51
CA GLN A 54 4.48 -16.17 1.44
C GLN A 54 4.39 -15.41 2.78
N LEU A 55 3.23 -15.46 3.45
CA LEU A 55 3.07 -14.83 4.76
C LEU A 55 4.00 -15.48 5.80
N THR A 56 4.13 -16.80 5.75
CA THR A 56 4.98 -17.57 6.68
C THR A 56 6.45 -17.21 6.49
N GLU A 57 6.94 -17.16 5.25
CA GLU A 57 8.31 -16.75 4.94
C GLU A 57 8.64 -15.34 5.48
N VAL A 58 7.69 -14.40 5.34
CA VAL A 58 7.87 -13.05 5.86
C VAL A 58 7.86 -13.04 7.39
N ALA A 59 6.96 -13.80 8.02
CA ALA A 59 6.89 -13.89 9.48
C ALA A 59 8.15 -14.52 10.08
N GLU A 60 8.68 -15.56 9.45
CA GLU A 60 9.94 -16.20 9.85
C GLU A 60 11.13 -15.23 9.72
N ALA A 61 11.20 -14.48 8.62
CA ALA A 61 12.23 -13.46 8.42
C ALA A 61 12.16 -12.36 9.49
N ILE A 62 10.96 -11.92 9.86
CA ILE A 62 10.74 -10.95 10.94
C ILE A 62 11.18 -11.54 12.28
N GLY A 63 10.77 -12.80 12.59
CA GLY A 63 11.16 -13.50 13.82
C GLY A 63 12.67 -13.71 13.91
N GLY A 64 13.31 -14.13 12.83
CA GLY A 64 14.76 -14.30 12.73
C GLY A 64 15.55 -12.98 12.96
N ALA A 65 14.94 -11.84 12.70
CA ALA A 65 15.50 -10.51 12.98
C ALA A 65 15.12 -9.97 14.39
N GLY A 66 14.45 -10.78 15.22
CA GLY A 66 14.04 -10.40 16.58
C GLY A 66 12.71 -9.63 16.67
N GLY A 67 11.98 -9.49 15.57
CA GLY A 67 10.67 -8.86 15.53
C GLY A 67 9.53 -9.84 15.87
N THR A 68 8.30 -9.32 15.88
CA THR A 68 7.10 -10.12 16.20
C THR A 68 6.07 -9.98 15.07
N ALA A 69 5.67 -11.11 14.50
CA ALA A 69 4.62 -11.14 13.47
C ALA A 69 3.68 -12.33 13.66
N ILE A 70 2.44 -12.19 13.20
CA ILE A 70 1.51 -13.30 12.96
C ILE A 70 1.07 -13.29 11.50
N THR A 71 0.68 -14.44 11.01
CA THR A 71 0.09 -14.60 9.69
C THR A 71 -1.42 -14.77 9.81
N VAL A 72 -2.18 -14.10 8.94
CA VAL A 72 -3.64 -14.20 8.88
C VAL A 72 -4.06 -14.35 7.42
N THR A 73 -4.61 -15.50 7.08
CA THR A 73 -5.16 -15.69 5.72
C THR A 73 -6.35 -14.75 5.54
N CYS A 74 -6.29 -13.92 4.50
CA CYS A 74 -7.29 -12.89 4.25
C CYS A 74 -7.44 -12.63 2.76
N ASP A 75 -8.64 -12.78 2.24
CA ASP A 75 -9.03 -12.23 0.95
C ASP A 75 -9.75 -10.90 1.18
N VAL A 76 -9.18 -9.80 0.67
CA VAL A 76 -9.74 -8.46 0.88
C VAL A 76 -11.04 -8.22 0.11
N SER A 77 -11.35 -9.05 -0.89
CA SER A 77 -12.63 -9.01 -1.63
C SER A 77 -13.77 -9.71 -0.88
N ASP A 78 -13.46 -10.46 0.18
CA ASP A 78 -14.43 -11.11 1.07
C ASP A 78 -14.54 -10.33 2.40
N GLU A 79 -15.71 -9.75 2.63
CA GLU A 79 -15.99 -8.93 3.82
C GLU A 79 -15.82 -9.72 5.12
N ASP A 80 -16.27 -10.98 5.17
CA ASP A 80 -16.17 -11.82 6.36
C ASP A 80 -14.72 -12.24 6.65
N SER A 81 -13.94 -12.48 5.59
CA SER A 81 -12.51 -12.74 5.69
C SER A 81 -11.76 -11.57 6.30
N VAL A 82 -12.02 -10.34 5.83
CA VAL A 82 -11.41 -9.13 6.38
C VAL A 82 -11.81 -8.92 7.84
N ARG A 83 -13.09 -9.06 8.16
CA ARG A 83 -13.60 -8.92 9.53
C ARG A 83 -12.89 -9.89 10.49
N SER A 84 -12.79 -11.16 10.10
CA SER A 84 -12.10 -12.21 10.85
C SER A 84 -10.62 -11.88 11.04
N ALA A 85 -9.94 -11.41 9.99
CA ALA A 85 -8.52 -11.09 10.05
C ALA A 85 -8.21 -9.94 11.03
N ILE A 86 -9.01 -8.88 11.00
CA ILE A 86 -8.90 -7.78 11.96
C ILE A 86 -9.20 -8.27 13.38
N ALA A 87 -10.27 -9.07 13.57
CA ALA A 87 -10.62 -9.62 14.87
C ALA A 87 -9.47 -10.46 15.46
N THR A 88 -8.90 -11.38 14.68
CA THR A 88 -7.75 -12.21 15.07
C THR A 88 -6.56 -11.34 15.53
N THR A 89 -6.26 -10.27 14.79
CA THR A 89 -5.19 -9.34 15.14
C THR A 89 -5.41 -8.71 16.51
N VAL A 90 -6.63 -8.21 16.73
CA VAL A 90 -6.99 -7.55 17.99
C VAL A 90 -7.09 -8.54 19.15
N GLU A 91 -7.61 -9.72 18.93
CA GLU A 91 -7.67 -10.79 19.95
C GLU A 91 -6.26 -11.21 20.40
N THR A 92 -5.30 -11.27 19.46
CA THR A 92 -3.92 -11.66 19.76
C THR A 92 -3.21 -10.63 20.64
N TRP A 93 -3.41 -9.32 20.39
CA TRP A 93 -2.60 -8.28 21.06
C TRP A 93 -3.39 -7.21 21.81
N GLY A 94 -4.73 -7.27 21.80
CA GLY A 94 -5.60 -6.37 22.54
C GLY A 94 -5.75 -4.97 21.98
N ARG A 95 -5.07 -4.66 20.85
CA ARG A 95 -5.03 -3.30 20.25
C ARG A 95 -4.79 -3.34 18.76
N LEU A 96 -5.05 -2.21 18.10
CA LEU A 96 -4.67 -1.91 16.74
C LEU A 96 -4.34 -0.41 16.65
N ASP A 97 -3.20 -0.08 16.05
CA ASP A 97 -2.67 1.30 16.00
C ASP A 97 -2.39 1.75 14.56
N VAL A 98 -1.99 0.82 13.70
CA VAL A 98 -1.63 1.10 12.31
C VAL A 98 -2.36 0.15 11.37
N VAL A 99 -2.90 0.70 10.29
CA VAL A 99 -3.47 -0.08 9.19
C VAL A 99 -2.80 0.33 7.89
N VAL A 100 -2.18 -0.65 7.22
CA VAL A 100 -1.66 -0.48 5.87
C VAL A 100 -2.58 -1.22 4.91
N ALA A 101 -3.49 -0.48 4.28
CA ALA A 101 -4.38 -0.99 3.25
C ALA A 101 -3.61 -1.02 1.91
N ASN A 102 -2.87 -2.11 1.70
CA ASN A 102 -1.91 -2.23 0.62
C ASN A 102 -2.28 -3.30 -0.41
N ALA A 103 -3.09 -4.29 -0.06
CA ALA A 103 -3.50 -5.34 -1.00
C ALA A 103 -4.11 -4.75 -2.27
N GLY A 104 -3.69 -5.27 -3.42
CA GLY A 104 -4.19 -4.83 -4.72
C GLY A 104 -3.61 -5.64 -5.87
N VAL A 105 -4.24 -5.52 -7.02
CA VAL A 105 -3.87 -6.15 -8.29
C VAL A 105 -3.90 -5.12 -9.41
N ASN A 106 -3.14 -5.35 -10.47
CA ASN A 106 -3.26 -4.56 -11.71
C ASN A 106 -4.55 -4.91 -12.46
N GLY A 107 -5.01 -6.15 -12.36
CA GLY A 107 -6.18 -6.66 -13.07
C GLY A 107 -5.95 -6.78 -14.57
N THR A 108 -7.05 -6.81 -15.33
CA THR A 108 -7.01 -6.92 -16.79
C THR A 108 -6.84 -5.53 -17.42
N TRP A 109 -5.83 -5.40 -18.29
CA TRP A 109 -5.57 -4.23 -19.12
C TRP A 109 -6.04 -4.50 -20.54
N ALA A 110 -7.10 -3.83 -20.96
CA ALA A 110 -7.72 -4.00 -22.25
C ALA A 110 -8.36 -2.70 -22.74
N GLY A 111 -8.64 -2.60 -24.04
CA GLY A 111 -9.44 -1.52 -24.61
C GLY A 111 -10.82 -1.46 -23.94
N ILE A 112 -11.46 -0.28 -23.99
CA ILE A 112 -12.74 -0.09 -23.29
C ILE A 112 -13.87 -1.00 -23.82
N GLU A 113 -13.80 -1.38 -25.07
CA GLU A 113 -14.80 -2.26 -25.73
C GLU A 113 -14.54 -3.74 -25.40
N GLU A 114 -13.28 -4.12 -25.12
CA GLU A 114 -12.87 -5.49 -24.84
C GLU A 114 -12.85 -5.81 -23.34
N LEU A 115 -12.69 -4.80 -22.48
CA LEU A 115 -12.66 -5.01 -21.04
C LEU A 115 -14.00 -5.51 -20.51
N ALA A 116 -14.05 -6.78 -20.08
CA ALA A 116 -15.25 -7.36 -19.52
C ALA A 116 -15.69 -6.62 -18.23
N VAL A 117 -16.99 -6.44 -18.06
CA VAL A 117 -17.55 -5.76 -16.88
C VAL A 117 -17.17 -6.49 -15.59
N GLU A 118 -17.09 -7.80 -15.64
CA GLU A 118 -16.71 -8.68 -14.53
C GLU A 118 -15.27 -8.43 -14.11
N GLU A 119 -14.33 -8.27 -15.05
CA GLU A 119 -12.93 -7.94 -14.80
C GLU A 119 -12.78 -6.54 -14.20
N PHE A 120 -13.53 -5.58 -14.74
CA PHE A 120 -13.58 -4.23 -14.17
C PHE A 120 -14.06 -4.28 -12.71
N ARG A 121 -15.16 -4.98 -12.42
CA ARG A 121 -15.71 -5.14 -11.08
C ARG A 121 -14.71 -5.84 -10.14
N SER A 122 -14.12 -6.95 -10.58
CA SER A 122 -13.14 -7.70 -9.79
C SER A 122 -11.97 -6.84 -9.36
N THR A 123 -11.46 -6.00 -10.27
CA THR A 123 -10.36 -5.07 -9.94
C THR A 123 -10.81 -4.02 -8.91
N LEU A 124 -12.02 -3.49 -9.03
CA LEU A 124 -12.58 -2.55 -8.04
C LEU A 124 -12.84 -3.24 -6.69
N ASP A 125 -13.38 -4.45 -6.71
CA ASP A 125 -13.69 -5.21 -5.49
C ASP A 125 -12.42 -5.48 -4.67
N ILE A 126 -11.34 -5.87 -5.32
CA ILE A 126 -10.05 -6.09 -4.63
C ILE A 126 -9.45 -4.75 -4.17
N ASN A 127 -9.24 -3.81 -5.08
CA ASN A 127 -8.44 -2.61 -4.81
C ASN A 127 -9.21 -1.57 -3.98
N LEU A 128 -10.47 -1.29 -4.31
CA LEU A 128 -11.23 -0.21 -3.69
C LEU A 128 -12.14 -0.70 -2.58
N VAL A 129 -12.97 -1.70 -2.85
CA VAL A 129 -13.89 -2.25 -1.83
C VAL A 129 -13.08 -2.93 -0.73
N GLY A 130 -12.03 -3.69 -1.07
CA GLY A 130 -11.13 -4.31 -0.10
C GLY A 130 -10.42 -3.29 0.80
N THR A 131 -9.99 -2.15 0.24
CA THR A 131 -9.45 -1.03 1.03
C THR A 131 -10.50 -0.48 1.99
N PHE A 132 -11.72 -0.20 1.48
CA PHE A 132 -12.83 0.28 2.30
C PHE A 132 -13.15 -0.69 3.44
N THR A 133 -13.29 -1.98 3.13
CA THR A 133 -13.66 -3.02 4.10
C THR A 133 -12.59 -3.18 5.17
N THR A 134 -11.31 -3.16 4.77
CA THR A 134 -10.17 -3.19 5.71
C THR A 134 -10.24 -2.03 6.70
N ILE A 135 -10.45 -0.80 6.22
CA ILE A 135 -10.55 0.39 7.09
C ILE A 135 -11.81 0.33 7.95
N LYS A 136 -12.96 -0.04 7.37
CA LYS A 136 -14.25 -0.16 8.06
C LYS A 136 -14.15 -1.01 9.33
N TYR A 137 -13.55 -2.20 9.23
CA TYR A 137 -13.43 -3.10 10.36
C TYR A 137 -12.31 -2.73 11.33
N ALA A 138 -11.30 -1.99 10.88
CA ALA A 138 -10.23 -1.49 11.74
C ALA A 138 -10.64 -0.28 12.61
N VAL A 139 -11.47 0.62 12.08
CA VAL A 139 -11.85 1.90 12.73
C VAL A 139 -12.36 1.73 14.16
N PRO A 140 -13.26 0.78 14.53
CA PRO A 140 -13.71 0.62 15.91
C PRO A 140 -12.58 0.34 16.92
N HIS A 141 -11.49 -0.26 16.46
CA HIS A 141 -10.32 -0.59 17.27
C HIS A 141 -9.35 0.59 17.35
N LEU A 142 -9.13 1.29 16.24
CA LEU A 142 -8.32 2.51 16.18
C LEU A 142 -8.91 3.64 17.06
N ARG A 143 -10.23 3.80 17.11
CA ARG A 143 -10.93 4.82 17.94
C ARG A 143 -10.55 4.78 19.41
N ARG A 144 -10.09 3.65 19.91
CA ARG A 144 -9.76 3.52 21.34
C ARG A 144 -8.55 4.37 21.75
N ARG A 145 -7.62 4.65 20.83
CA ARG A 145 -6.35 5.34 21.10
C ARG A 145 -5.95 6.36 20.03
N GLY A 146 -6.67 6.44 18.94
CA GLY A 146 -6.21 7.05 17.71
C GLY A 146 -5.37 6.07 16.90
N GLY A 147 -4.75 6.53 15.82
CA GLY A 147 -3.89 5.67 15.00
C GLY A 147 -3.61 6.24 13.62
N SER A 148 -3.01 5.41 12.77
CA SER A 148 -2.65 5.78 11.41
C SER A 148 -3.15 4.76 10.40
N VAL A 149 -3.82 5.24 9.36
CA VAL A 149 -4.23 4.47 8.17
C VAL A 149 -3.41 4.95 6.98
N ILE A 150 -2.74 4.04 6.32
CA ILE A 150 -1.98 4.31 5.10
C ILE A 150 -2.59 3.48 3.97
N VAL A 151 -3.02 4.15 2.91
CA VAL A 151 -3.60 3.52 1.72
C VAL A 151 -2.56 3.53 0.61
N THR A 152 -2.28 2.37 0.02
CA THR A 152 -1.39 2.24 -1.14
C THR A 152 -2.20 2.41 -2.43
N SER A 153 -2.20 3.63 -2.96
CA SER A 153 -2.75 3.98 -4.27
C SER A 153 -1.68 3.80 -5.36
N SER A 154 -1.57 4.72 -6.31
CA SER A 154 -0.59 4.73 -7.40
C SER A 154 -0.48 6.11 -8.02
N VAL A 155 0.60 6.38 -8.76
CA VAL A 155 0.65 7.49 -9.73
C VAL A 155 -0.46 7.34 -10.79
N ASN A 156 -0.82 6.09 -11.16
CA ASN A 156 -1.97 5.80 -12.01
C ASN A 156 -3.28 6.15 -11.28
N GLY A 157 -4.15 6.87 -11.95
CA GLY A 157 -5.38 7.38 -11.35
C GLY A 157 -5.22 8.67 -10.55
N THR A 158 -3.97 9.17 -10.40
CA THR A 158 -3.72 10.47 -9.76
C THR A 158 -3.01 11.46 -10.69
N ARG A 159 -1.97 11.03 -11.39
CA ARG A 159 -1.17 11.87 -12.28
C ARG A 159 -0.89 11.25 -13.65
N ILE A 160 -0.75 9.92 -13.73
CA ILE A 160 -0.45 9.22 -14.99
C ILE A 160 -1.73 8.56 -15.51
N PHE A 161 -2.11 8.90 -16.75
CA PHE A 161 -3.25 8.35 -17.46
C PHE A 161 -2.87 7.80 -18.85
N SER A 162 -1.58 7.67 -19.10
CA SER A 162 -1.02 7.21 -20.37
C SER A 162 -0.76 5.71 -20.43
N ASN A 163 -1.08 4.95 -19.37
CA ASN A 163 -0.98 3.50 -19.39
C ASN A 163 -2.20 2.89 -20.11
N SER A 164 -1.98 2.39 -21.32
CA SER A 164 -3.03 1.85 -22.19
C SER A 164 -3.76 0.70 -21.51
N GLY A 165 -5.09 0.72 -21.57
CA GLY A 165 -5.93 -0.35 -21.06
C GLY A 165 -6.10 -0.41 -19.53
N ALA A 166 -5.40 0.42 -18.75
CA ALA A 166 -5.42 0.38 -17.29
C ALA A 166 -6.66 1.06 -16.65
N SER A 167 -7.80 1.14 -17.35
CA SER A 167 -8.96 1.91 -16.90
C SER A 167 -9.54 1.43 -15.57
N ALA A 168 -9.68 0.11 -15.35
CA ALA A 168 -10.16 -0.46 -14.08
C ALA A 168 -9.18 -0.15 -12.94
N TYR A 169 -7.89 -0.38 -13.16
CA TYR A 169 -6.84 -0.11 -12.19
C TYR A 169 -6.81 1.36 -11.80
N SER A 170 -6.69 2.27 -12.77
CA SER A 170 -6.66 3.72 -12.52
C SER A 170 -7.90 4.22 -11.81
N SER A 171 -9.09 3.74 -12.19
CA SER A 171 -10.35 4.08 -11.51
C SER A 171 -10.35 3.62 -10.06
N SER A 172 -9.86 2.41 -9.77
CA SER A 172 -9.76 1.90 -8.40
C SER A 172 -8.80 2.73 -7.55
N LYS A 173 -7.65 3.13 -8.11
CA LYS A 173 -6.62 3.91 -7.43
C LYS A 173 -7.06 5.36 -7.18
N ALA A 174 -7.75 5.99 -8.12
CA ALA A 174 -8.41 7.29 -7.92
C ALA A 174 -9.47 7.23 -6.82
N GLY A 175 -10.30 6.17 -6.82
CA GLY A 175 -11.31 5.94 -5.79
C GLY A 175 -10.71 5.81 -4.38
N GLN A 176 -9.57 5.13 -4.24
CA GLN A 176 -8.85 5.03 -2.96
C GLN A 176 -8.42 6.40 -2.43
N VAL A 177 -7.97 7.31 -3.30
CA VAL A 177 -7.60 8.68 -2.91
C VAL A 177 -8.81 9.46 -2.39
N ALA A 178 -9.92 9.42 -3.12
CA ALA A 178 -11.15 10.09 -2.70
C ALA A 178 -11.66 9.53 -1.36
N LEU A 179 -11.68 8.21 -1.21
CA LEU A 179 -12.06 7.53 0.04
C LEU A 179 -11.19 7.98 1.21
N ALA A 180 -9.87 7.97 1.05
CA ALA A 180 -8.95 8.33 2.11
C ALA A 180 -9.10 9.80 2.55
N LYS A 181 -9.32 10.72 1.62
CA LYS A 181 -9.58 12.15 1.93
C LYS A 181 -10.87 12.34 2.72
N MET A 182 -11.94 11.64 2.36
CA MET A 182 -13.21 11.68 3.11
C MET A 182 -13.00 11.14 4.54
N LEU A 183 -12.32 10.00 4.67
CA LEU A 183 -12.06 9.39 5.96
C LEU A 183 -11.09 10.20 6.84
N ALA A 184 -10.15 10.94 6.25
CA ALA A 184 -9.26 11.82 7.01
C ALA A 184 -10.02 12.92 7.76
N VAL A 185 -11.08 13.45 7.14
CA VAL A 185 -11.97 14.44 7.77
C VAL A 185 -12.89 13.79 8.79
N GLU A 186 -13.50 12.66 8.43
CA GLU A 186 -14.46 11.94 9.28
C GLU A 186 -13.81 11.41 10.58
N LEU A 187 -12.62 10.84 10.46
CA LEU A 187 -11.93 10.15 11.56
C LEU A 187 -10.94 11.05 12.33
N GLY A 188 -10.71 12.27 11.86
CA GLY A 188 -9.84 13.24 12.53
C GLY A 188 -10.23 13.52 13.98
N PRO A 189 -11.53 13.70 14.34
CA PRO A 189 -11.97 13.87 15.74
C PRO A 189 -11.58 12.68 16.65
N ASP A 190 -11.44 11.48 16.08
CA ASP A 190 -11.02 10.27 16.78
C ASP A 190 -9.48 10.14 16.87
N LYS A 191 -8.73 11.16 16.42
CA LYS A 191 -7.25 11.16 16.33
C LYS A 191 -6.70 10.05 15.41
N ILE A 192 -7.46 9.67 14.41
CA ILE A 192 -7.04 8.73 13.37
C ILE A 192 -6.61 9.54 12.14
N ARG A 193 -5.35 9.40 11.76
CA ARG A 193 -4.81 9.99 10.53
C ARG A 193 -5.02 9.03 9.35
N VAL A 194 -5.40 9.55 8.21
CA VAL A 194 -5.57 8.75 6.99
C VAL A 194 -4.79 9.42 5.87
N ASN A 195 -3.82 8.72 5.30
CA ASN A 195 -2.97 9.23 4.22
C ASN A 195 -2.87 8.24 3.06
N VAL A 196 -2.51 8.75 1.91
CA VAL A 196 -2.34 7.97 0.69
C VAL A 196 -0.90 8.06 0.22
N ILE A 197 -0.31 6.94 -0.11
CA ILE A 197 0.94 6.88 -0.86
C ILE A 197 0.63 6.54 -2.32
N CYS A 198 1.33 7.20 -3.23
CA CYS A 198 1.19 7.04 -4.68
C CYS A 198 2.54 6.62 -5.28
N PRO A 199 2.89 5.32 -5.24
CA PRO A 199 4.10 4.82 -5.86
C PRO A 199 4.08 5.00 -7.38
N GLY A 200 5.26 5.27 -7.95
CA GLY A 200 5.53 5.14 -9.37
C GLY A 200 5.96 3.72 -9.74
N ALA A 201 6.91 3.58 -10.65
CA ALA A 201 7.52 2.30 -10.96
C ALA A 201 8.36 1.81 -9.77
N ILE A 202 7.88 0.77 -9.11
CA ILE A 202 8.54 0.10 -7.98
C ILE A 202 8.79 -1.35 -8.38
N SER A 203 10.02 -1.82 -8.15
CA SER A 203 10.40 -3.21 -8.41
C SER A 203 9.67 -4.14 -7.42
N THR A 204 8.60 -4.78 -7.88
CA THR A 204 7.75 -5.71 -7.12
C THR A 204 7.15 -6.74 -8.08
N GLU A 205 6.54 -7.79 -7.52
CA GLU A 205 5.85 -8.85 -8.26
C GLU A 205 4.44 -8.44 -8.75
N ILE A 206 4.04 -7.16 -8.62
CA ILE A 206 2.69 -6.73 -9.02
C ILE A 206 2.44 -6.89 -10.52
N ALA A 207 3.50 -6.84 -11.33
CA ALA A 207 3.41 -7.08 -12.76
C ALA A 207 2.90 -8.49 -13.10
N ASP A 208 3.16 -9.48 -12.24
CA ASP A 208 2.71 -10.87 -12.41
C ASP A 208 1.18 -11.01 -12.30
N ASN A 209 0.52 -10.00 -11.72
CA ASN A 209 -0.94 -9.91 -11.60
C ASN A 209 -1.57 -9.02 -12.68
N THR A 210 -0.90 -8.83 -13.81
CA THR A 210 -1.39 -8.07 -14.96
C THR A 210 -1.76 -9.03 -16.08
N ASN A 211 -3.05 -9.07 -16.45
CA ASN A 211 -3.50 -9.76 -17.64
C ASN A 211 -3.60 -8.74 -18.78
N ALA A 212 -2.57 -8.68 -19.64
CA ALA A 212 -2.60 -7.82 -20.83
C ALA A 212 -3.29 -8.59 -21.97
N GLU A 213 -4.53 -8.25 -22.31
CA GLU A 213 -5.30 -8.95 -23.34
C GLU A 213 -5.17 -8.31 -24.73
N ASN A 214 -4.65 -7.07 -24.84
CA ASN A 214 -4.53 -6.41 -26.12
C ASN A 214 -3.40 -5.36 -26.19
N ASP A 215 -2.45 -5.56 -27.10
CA ASP A 215 -1.43 -4.58 -27.48
C ASP A 215 -1.98 -3.44 -28.40
N ASP A 216 -3.28 -3.46 -28.71
CA ASP A 216 -3.87 -2.57 -29.73
C ASP A 216 -4.25 -1.19 -29.22
N VAL A 217 -4.37 -0.99 -27.89
CA VAL A 217 -4.60 0.33 -27.32
C VAL A 217 -3.31 1.12 -27.29
N LYS A 218 -2.98 1.75 -28.42
CA LYS A 218 -1.78 2.57 -28.54
C LYS A 218 -2.10 4.01 -28.22
N ILE A 219 -1.48 4.54 -27.17
CA ILE A 219 -1.41 5.97 -26.94
C ILE A 219 -0.16 6.49 -27.63
N PRO A 220 -0.24 7.51 -28.51
CA PRO A 220 0.89 8.02 -29.25
C PRO A 220 1.77 8.91 -28.35
N VAL A 221 2.33 8.31 -27.29
CA VAL A 221 3.21 8.99 -26.34
C VAL A 221 4.58 8.31 -26.38
N GLU A 222 5.61 9.09 -26.67
CA GLU A 222 7.00 8.67 -26.47
C GLU A 222 7.49 9.26 -25.15
N TYR A 223 7.89 8.40 -24.23
CA TYR A 223 8.47 8.85 -22.97
C TYR A 223 9.94 9.27 -23.17
N PRO A 224 10.39 10.34 -22.52
CA PRO A 224 11.78 10.76 -22.61
C PRO A 224 12.72 9.67 -22.04
N GLU A 225 13.93 9.61 -22.57
CA GLU A 225 15.00 8.79 -21.98
C GLU A 225 15.20 9.19 -20.51
N GLY A 226 15.37 8.20 -19.63
CA GLY A 226 15.46 8.47 -18.19
C GLY A 226 14.14 8.93 -17.58
N SER A 227 13.03 8.31 -17.97
CA SER A 227 11.66 8.65 -17.55
C SER A 227 11.41 8.68 -16.02
N ILE A 228 12.37 8.22 -15.21
CA ILE A 228 12.40 8.41 -13.76
C ILE A 228 13.62 9.30 -13.44
N PRO A 229 13.46 10.62 -13.36
CA PRO A 229 14.58 11.56 -13.30
C PRO A 229 15.56 11.32 -12.15
N LEU A 230 15.05 10.95 -10.97
CA LEU A 230 15.89 10.78 -9.78
C LEU A 230 16.89 9.62 -9.92
N THR A 231 16.55 8.58 -10.68
CA THR A 231 17.33 7.35 -10.81
C THR A 231 17.88 7.13 -12.21
N GLY A 232 17.55 8.00 -13.16
CA GLY A 232 17.94 7.83 -14.57
C GLY A 232 17.20 6.70 -15.27
N GLY A 233 15.98 6.39 -14.83
CA GLY A 233 15.11 5.35 -15.42
C GLY A 233 14.98 4.08 -14.58
N GLU A 234 15.78 3.91 -13.53
CA GLU A 234 15.67 2.73 -12.64
C GLU A 234 14.47 2.85 -11.70
N SER A 235 13.71 1.76 -11.56
CA SER A 235 12.59 1.67 -10.62
C SER A 235 13.03 1.89 -9.17
N GLY A 236 12.15 2.47 -8.37
CA GLY A 236 12.33 2.52 -6.91
C GLY A 236 12.22 1.12 -6.29
N SER A 237 12.65 0.98 -5.04
CA SER A 237 12.56 -0.27 -4.29
C SER A 237 11.34 -0.29 -3.36
N ALA A 238 10.87 -1.50 -3.02
CA ALA A 238 9.82 -1.68 -2.03
C ALA A 238 10.22 -1.16 -0.64
N GLU A 239 11.51 -1.23 -0.29
CA GLU A 239 12.05 -0.70 0.97
C GLU A 239 11.89 0.82 1.06
N GLN A 240 12.12 1.56 -0.02
CA GLN A 240 11.92 3.01 -0.05
C GLN A 240 10.46 3.37 0.24
N VAL A 241 9.53 2.59 -0.30
CA VAL A 241 8.10 2.77 0.00
C VAL A 241 7.79 2.39 1.45
N GLY A 242 8.41 1.31 1.95
CA GLY A 242 8.32 0.89 3.34
C GLY A 242 8.77 1.98 4.33
N GLU A 243 9.86 2.71 4.04
CA GLU A 243 10.32 3.83 4.87
C GLU A 243 9.28 4.97 4.95
N LEU A 244 8.63 5.28 3.84
CA LEU A 244 7.54 6.27 3.82
C LEU A 244 6.34 5.79 4.64
N ILE A 245 5.97 4.51 4.52
CA ILE A 245 4.89 3.91 5.32
C ILE A 245 5.22 4.00 6.81
N ALA A 246 6.44 3.66 7.20
CA ALA A 246 6.86 3.71 8.61
C ALA A 246 6.90 5.14 9.15
N PHE A 247 7.31 6.14 8.36
CA PHE A 247 7.20 7.55 8.73
C PHE A 247 5.74 7.96 8.95
N LEU A 248 4.84 7.63 8.02
CA LEU A 248 3.42 7.96 8.14
C LEU A 248 2.71 7.23 9.29
N ALA A 249 3.20 6.05 9.67
CA ALA A 249 2.70 5.30 10.81
C ALA A 249 3.12 5.91 12.16
N SER A 250 4.26 6.61 12.20
CA SER A 250 4.86 7.14 13.42
C SER A 250 4.23 8.47 13.90
N ASP A 251 4.57 8.87 15.12
CA ASP A 251 4.19 10.17 15.70
C ASP A 251 4.90 11.36 15.01
N GLU A 252 5.97 11.12 14.26
CA GLU A 252 6.66 12.15 13.46
C GLU A 252 5.74 12.73 12.39
N ALA A 253 4.74 11.94 11.91
CA ALA A 253 3.71 12.37 10.98
C ALA A 253 2.41 12.82 11.70
N SER A 254 2.45 13.19 12.97
CA SER A 254 1.28 13.46 13.82
C SER A 254 0.34 14.56 13.29
N HIS A 255 0.81 15.45 12.43
CA HIS A 255 -0.01 16.51 11.81
C HIS A 255 -0.22 16.30 10.30
N ILE A 256 0.05 15.08 9.79
CA ILE A 256 -0.14 14.74 8.37
C ILE A 256 -1.37 13.83 8.26
N SER A 257 -2.45 14.35 7.65
CA SER A 257 -3.68 13.60 7.39
C SER A 257 -4.38 14.14 6.14
N GLY A 258 -4.96 13.26 5.33
CA GLY A 258 -5.69 13.61 4.10
C GLY A 258 -4.80 13.96 2.91
N THR A 259 -3.51 13.65 2.96
CA THR A 259 -2.57 13.98 1.89
C THR A 259 -2.27 12.78 0.99
N GLU A 260 -1.91 13.12 -0.25
CA GLU A 260 -1.32 12.22 -1.24
C GLU A 260 0.19 12.46 -1.27
N ILE A 261 0.98 11.41 -1.11
CA ILE A 261 2.44 11.49 -1.17
C ILE A 261 2.93 10.61 -2.32
N TRP A 262 3.49 11.26 -3.35
CA TRP A 262 4.06 10.57 -4.51
C TRP A 262 5.48 10.13 -4.17
N ILE A 263 5.75 8.84 -4.42
CA ILE A 263 7.06 8.22 -4.28
C ILE A 263 7.41 7.54 -5.61
N ASP A 264 7.86 8.36 -6.56
CA ASP A 264 7.96 8.00 -7.97
C ASP A 264 9.23 8.52 -8.66
N GLY A 265 10.18 9.08 -7.91
CA GLY A 265 11.39 9.64 -8.48
C GLY A 265 11.15 10.78 -9.48
N ALA A 266 10.02 11.49 -9.36
CA ALA A 266 9.52 12.51 -10.28
C ALA A 266 9.03 11.95 -11.63
N GLN A 267 8.80 10.65 -11.76
CA GLN A 267 8.30 9.99 -12.97
C GLN A 267 7.01 10.65 -13.48
N SER A 268 6.04 10.86 -12.58
CA SER A 268 4.73 11.40 -12.94
C SER A 268 4.75 12.86 -13.40
N LEU A 269 5.86 13.57 -13.21
CA LEU A 269 6.03 14.93 -13.71
C LEU A 269 6.48 14.97 -15.19
N LEU A 270 6.99 13.85 -15.71
CA LEU A 270 7.36 13.71 -17.11
C LEU A 270 6.31 12.97 -17.93
N GLN A 271 5.53 12.10 -17.29
CA GLN A 271 4.60 11.18 -17.97
C GLN A 271 3.13 11.54 -17.72
N GLY A 272 2.85 12.51 -16.88
CA GLY A 272 1.50 12.95 -16.50
C GLY A 272 0.86 13.94 -17.45
#